data_20b36190c5e7851cf776387bf4daffcc
#
_entry.id   20b36190c5e7851cf776387bf4daffcc
#
_cell.length_a   1.000
_cell.length_b   1.000
_cell.length_c   1.000
_cell.angle_alpha   90.00
_cell.angle_beta   90.00
_cell.angle_gamma   90.00
#
_symmetry.space_group_name_H-M   'P 1'
#
loop_
_entity.id
_entity.type
_entity.pdbx_description
1 polymer ?
#
loop_
_entity_poly.entity_id
_entity_poly.type
_entity_poly.pdbx_seq_one_letter_code
_entity_poly.pdbx_strand_id
1 'polypeptide(L)'
;MDILSFIIICVKVLLVFAGTLLTVLIMVYAERRVSAFMQGRLGPNRVGPQGLLQPIADGIKFLMKEDIIPDGVNKPIYLLAPVIMLIPALMTFAVIPFGSNVTLFDREIILQVADVNIGILYILALTSIGVYGIVLAGWASNSKYTLIGGLRSSAQLISYELALGLSAVSIILMSGSLRLNDIVADQQGYLFSWYVFKQPLAFLIFLIATYAETNRLPFDLTEAEQELVGGYHTEYSSMKFAMFFMSEYANMITAAALTVTLFFGGWDVPLLDEKSLGIWGVMLSVLSFILKMGFFLFLFIWVRWTFPRFRYDQLMKLGWKVLLPLSLINIFITGGYLTIMALK
;
A
#
# COMPACT_ATOMS: atom_id res chain seq x y z
N MET A 1 -31.49 -4.87 7.66
CA MET A 1 -30.53 -5.32 6.63
C MET A 1 -31.07 -6.62 6.04
N ASP A 2 -31.40 -6.64 4.75
CA ASP A 2 -31.99 -7.82 4.12
C ASP A 2 -30.93 -8.91 3.99
N ILE A 3 -31.34 -10.19 4.03
CA ILE A 3 -30.45 -11.34 3.91
C ILE A 3 -29.58 -11.24 2.64
N LEU A 4 -30.17 -10.76 1.53
CA LEU A 4 -29.43 -10.56 0.27
C LEU A 4 -28.32 -9.52 0.40
N SER A 5 -28.57 -8.39 1.09
CA SER A 5 -27.55 -7.35 1.34
C SER A 5 -26.40 -7.90 2.18
N PHE A 6 -26.70 -8.72 3.19
CA PHE A 6 -25.68 -9.37 4.01
C PHE A 6 -24.81 -10.34 3.17
N ILE A 7 -25.44 -11.16 2.32
CA ILE A 7 -24.72 -12.09 1.44
C ILE A 7 -23.80 -11.31 0.49
N ILE A 8 -24.28 -10.21 -0.12
CA ILE A 8 -23.48 -9.37 -1.02
C ILE A 8 -22.24 -8.82 -0.30
N ILE A 9 -22.39 -8.34 0.93
CA ILE A 9 -21.25 -7.84 1.72
C ILE A 9 -20.26 -8.97 2.01
N CYS A 10 -20.71 -10.13 2.44
CA CYS A 10 -19.84 -11.28 2.69
C CYS A 10 -19.07 -11.71 1.45
N VAL A 11 -19.73 -11.73 0.29
CA VAL A 11 -19.08 -12.06 -1.01
C VAL A 11 -18.04 -11.00 -1.36
N LYS A 12 -18.34 -9.70 -1.21
CA LYS A 12 -17.37 -8.61 -1.44
C LYS A 12 -16.15 -8.74 -0.54
N VAL A 13 -16.33 -8.95 0.75
CA VAL A 13 -15.23 -9.15 1.71
C VAL A 13 -14.35 -10.31 1.28
N LEU A 14 -14.96 -11.44 0.93
CA LEU A 14 -14.23 -12.64 0.53
C LEU A 14 -13.47 -12.41 -0.79
N LEU A 15 -14.09 -11.77 -1.78
CA LEU A 15 -13.45 -11.47 -3.07
C LEU A 15 -12.27 -10.50 -2.90
N VAL A 16 -12.44 -9.44 -2.11
CA VAL A 16 -11.36 -8.46 -1.85
C VAL A 16 -10.23 -9.11 -1.08
N PHE A 17 -10.54 -9.87 -0.02
CA PHE A 17 -9.54 -10.59 0.76
C PHE A 17 -8.75 -11.60 -0.09
N ALA A 18 -9.45 -12.44 -0.86
CA ALA A 18 -8.82 -13.41 -1.76
C ALA A 18 -8.01 -12.71 -2.86
N GLY A 19 -8.52 -11.60 -3.41
CA GLY A 19 -7.84 -10.80 -4.42
C GLY A 19 -6.56 -10.17 -3.90
N THR A 20 -6.56 -9.63 -2.67
CA THR A 20 -5.36 -9.08 -2.05
C THR A 20 -4.31 -10.15 -1.80
N LEU A 21 -4.68 -11.29 -1.24
CA LEU A 21 -3.76 -12.41 -1.03
C LEU A 21 -3.19 -12.95 -2.35
N LEU A 22 -4.03 -13.06 -3.38
CA LEU A 22 -3.58 -13.46 -4.71
C LEU A 22 -2.58 -12.44 -5.28
N THR A 23 -2.84 -11.14 -5.12
CA THR A 23 -1.93 -10.09 -5.58
C THR A 23 -0.60 -10.14 -4.83
N VAL A 24 -0.61 -10.41 -3.52
CA VAL A 24 0.62 -10.64 -2.73
C VAL A 24 1.43 -11.80 -3.31
N LEU A 25 0.79 -12.94 -3.60
CA LEU A 25 1.47 -14.10 -4.21
C LEU A 25 2.06 -13.76 -5.58
N ILE A 26 1.28 -13.05 -6.42
CA ILE A 26 1.75 -12.60 -7.75
C ILE A 26 2.94 -11.64 -7.59
N MET A 27 2.91 -10.74 -6.60
CA MET A 27 4.01 -9.80 -6.35
C MET A 27 5.29 -10.49 -5.92
N VAL A 28 5.22 -11.48 -5.05
CA VAL A 28 6.40 -12.29 -4.65
C VAL A 28 7.01 -12.99 -5.88
N TYR A 29 6.17 -13.53 -6.77
CA TYR A 29 6.63 -14.13 -8.02
C TYR A 29 7.23 -13.10 -8.98
N ALA A 30 6.51 -11.99 -9.21
CA ALA A 30 6.92 -10.93 -10.13
C ALA A 30 8.25 -10.32 -9.70
N GLU A 31 8.43 -10.03 -8.41
CA GLU A 31 9.67 -9.47 -7.88
C GLU A 31 10.87 -10.38 -8.18
N ARG A 32 10.74 -11.69 -7.95
CA ARG A 32 11.81 -12.65 -8.25
C ARG A 32 12.07 -12.80 -9.74
N ARG A 33 11.03 -12.75 -10.56
CA ARG A 33 11.15 -12.92 -12.02
C ARG A 33 11.72 -11.68 -12.68
N VAL A 34 11.18 -10.51 -12.35
CA VAL A 34 11.64 -9.22 -12.89
C VAL A 34 13.07 -8.92 -12.44
N SER A 35 13.40 -9.16 -11.16
CA SER A 35 14.76 -8.98 -10.66
C SER A 35 15.76 -9.88 -11.37
N ALA A 36 15.40 -11.14 -11.60
CA ALA A 36 16.24 -12.07 -12.34
C ALA A 36 16.48 -11.62 -13.79
N PHE A 37 15.42 -11.14 -14.45
CA PHE A 37 15.50 -10.58 -15.79
C PHE A 37 16.43 -9.36 -15.85
N MET A 38 16.30 -8.42 -14.90
CA MET A 38 17.17 -7.24 -14.80
C MET A 38 18.63 -7.61 -14.56
N GLN A 39 18.89 -8.71 -13.86
CA GLN A 39 20.24 -9.21 -13.57
C GLN A 39 20.79 -10.16 -14.64
N GLY A 40 20.08 -10.37 -15.76
CA GLY A 40 20.49 -11.28 -16.83
C GLY A 40 20.54 -12.77 -16.42
N ARG A 41 19.76 -13.18 -15.40
CA ARG A 41 19.68 -14.57 -14.91
C ARG A 41 18.27 -15.14 -15.00
N LEU A 42 18.17 -16.47 -14.97
CA LEU A 42 16.88 -17.15 -14.91
C LEU A 42 16.28 -17.02 -13.51
N GLY A 43 15.01 -16.57 -13.45
CA GLY A 43 14.21 -16.58 -12.24
C GLY A 43 13.69 -17.99 -11.90
N PRO A 44 12.77 -18.12 -10.92
CA PRO A 44 12.17 -19.39 -10.57
C PRO A 44 11.48 -20.00 -11.80
N ASN A 45 11.82 -21.26 -12.13
CA ASN A 45 11.33 -21.94 -13.33
C ASN A 45 10.96 -23.42 -13.12
N ARG A 46 11.21 -23.99 -11.91
CA ARG A 46 11.05 -25.43 -11.66
C ARG A 46 9.71 -25.82 -11.05
N VAL A 47 9.12 -24.96 -10.19
CA VAL A 47 7.89 -25.30 -9.47
C VAL A 47 6.67 -24.82 -10.27
N GLY A 48 6.01 -25.73 -10.97
CA GLY A 48 4.92 -25.43 -11.89
C GLY A 48 5.38 -24.78 -13.21
N PRO A 49 4.43 -24.41 -14.09
CA PRO A 49 4.77 -23.75 -15.35
C PRO A 49 5.54 -22.45 -15.11
N GLN A 50 6.76 -22.38 -15.62
CA GLN A 50 7.65 -21.21 -15.48
C GLN A 50 7.86 -20.73 -14.02
N GLY A 51 7.69 -21.60 -13.02
CA GLY A 51 7.88 -21.27 -11.60
C GLY A 51 6.69 -20.53 -10.95
N LEU A 52 5.54 -20.51 -11.57
CA LEU A 52 4.35 -19.77 -11.10
C LEU A 52 3.87 -20.25 -9.71
N LEU A 53 4.06 -21.53 -9.38
CA LEU A 53 3.66 -22.10 -8.10
C LEU A 53 4.73 -21.91 -7.00
N GLN A 54 5.83 -21.23 -7.27
CA GLN A 54 6.90 -21.00 -6.28
C GLN A 54 6.43 -20.28 -5.02
N PRO A 55 5.59 -19.21 -5.08
CA PRO A 55 5.09 -18.55 -3.86
C PRO A 55 4.25 -19.47 -2.98
N ILE A 56 3.49 -20.39 -3.59
CA ILE A 56 2.70 -21.40 -2.86
C ILE A 56 3.63 -22.39 -2.16
N ALA A 57 4.66 -22.86 -2.85
CA ALA A 57 5.67 -23.74 -2.24
C ALA A 57 6.40 -23.03 -1.08
N ASP A 58 6.70 -21.75 -1.20
CA ASP A 58 7.28 -20.96 -0.12
C ASP A 58 6.33 -20.82 1.06
N GLY A 59 5.03 -20.61 0.82
CA GLY A 59 4.01 -20.60 1.87
C GLY A 59 3.93 -21.93 2.63
N ILE A 60 3.92 -23.07 1.91
CA ILE A 60 3.94 -24.42 2.52
C ILE A 60 5.22 -24.62 3.34
N LYS A 61 6.36 -24.16 2.82
CA LYS A 61 7.64 -24.20 3.56
C LYS A 61 7.55 -23.46 4.89
N PHE A 62 6.94 -22.26 4.92
CA PHE A 62 6.77 -21.52 6.17
C PHE A 62 5.83 -22.23 7.15
N LEU A 63 4.79 -22.90 6.68
CA LEU A 63 3.90 -23.69 7.52
C LEU A 63 4.58 -24.91 8.14
N MET A 64 5.49 -25.55 7.39
CA MET A 64 6.19 -26.75 7.83
C MET A 64 7.48 -26.46 8.60
N LYS A 65 7.95 -25.22 8.60
CA LYS A 65 9.16 -24.81 9.31
C LYS A 65 8.89 -24.80 10.82
N GLU A 66 9.85 -25.25 11.61
CA GLU A 66 9.80 -25.22 13.06
C GLU A 66 9.59 -23.78 13.57
N ASP A 67 8.64 -23.64 14.49
CA ASP A 67 8.30 -22.36 15.10
C ASP A 67 9.10 -22.16 16.39
N ILE A 68 10.24 -21.48 16.27
CA ILE A 68 11.15 -21.24 17.38
C ILE A 68 10.73 -19.94 18.09
N ILE A 69 10.61 -20.00 19.41
CA ILE A 69 10.40 -18.86 20.27
C ILE A 69 11.67 -18.74 21.16
N PRO A 70 12.48 -17.66 21.03
CA PRO A 70 13.68 -17.50 21.84
C PRO A 70 13.36 -17.41 23.33
N ASP A 71 14.31 -17.85 24.17
CA ASP A 71 14.21 -17.68 25.60
C ASP A 71 14.34 -16.21 26.00
N GLY A 72 13.54 -15.77 26.99
CA GLY A 72 13.57 -14.40 27.50
C GLY A 72 12.70 -13.39 26.74
N VAL A 73 11.95 -13.80 25.70
CA VAL A 73 10.98 -12.95 25.00
C VAL A 73 9.69 -12.76 25.81
N ASN A 74 9.05 -11.61 25.63
CA ASN A 74 7.69 -11.40 26.12
C ASN A 74 6.69 -12.10 25.19
N LYS A 75 6.34 -13.38 25.48
CA LYS A 75 5.54 -14.24 24.60
C LYS A 75 4.21 -13.62 24.11
N PRO A 76 3.36 -13.00 24.96
CA PRO A 76 2.11 -12.40 24.47
C PRO A 76 2.33 -11.32 23.42
N ILE A 77 3.24 -10.40 23.67
CA ILE A 77 3.54 -9.30 22.75
C ILE A 77 4.25 -9.82 21.49
N TYR A 78 5.15 -10.79 21.65
CA TYR A 78 5.86 -11.43 20.54
C TYR A 78 4.90 -12.12 19.57
N LEU A 79 3.85 -12.79 20.05
CA LEU A 79 2.84 -13.42 19.21
C LEU A 79 1.86 -12.40 18.61
N LEU A 80 1.57 -11.31 19.30
CA LEU A 80 0.61 -10.31 18.87
C LEU A 80 1.18 -9.35 17.82
N ALA A 81 2.48 -9.05 17.87
CA ALA A 81 3.12 -8.07 16.99
C ALA A 81 2.90 -8.32 15.49
N PRO A 82 3.13 -9.52 14.92
CA PRO A 82 2.86 -9.78 13.50
C PRO A 82 1.38 -9.66 13.15
N VAL A 83 0.47 -9.97 14.09
CA VAL A 83 -0.98 -9.84 13.90
C VAL A 83 -1.40 -8.36 13.81
N ILE A 84 -0.83 -7.51 14.69
CA ILE A 84 -1.07 -6.05 14.67
C ILE A 84 -0.58 -5.42 13.37
N MET A 85 0.45 -5.95 12.73
CA MET A 85 0.91 -5.45 11.45
C MET A 85 0.06 -5.95 10.27
N LEU A 86 -0.32 -7.23 10.28
CA LEU A 86 -1.01 -7.87 9.16
C LEU A 86 -2.49 -7.47 9.06
N ILE A 87 -3.23 -7.47 10.18
CA ILE A 87 -4.67 -7.19 10.16
C ILE A 87 -4.97 -5.79 9.60
N PRO A 88 -4.36 -4.69 10.08
CA PRO A 88 -4.59 -3.38 9.50
C PRO A 88 -4.24 -3.30 8.02
N ALA A 89 -3.11 -3.90 7.60
CA ALA A 89 -2.70 -3.92 6.21
C ALA A 89 -3.75 -4.57 5.27
N LEU A 90 -4.44 -5.60 5.72
CA LEU A 90 -5.54 -6.21 4.96
C LEU A 90 -6.84 -5.41 5.03
N MET A 91 -7.12 -4.74 6.16
CA MET A 91 -8.33 -3.95 6.34
C MET A 91 -8.35 -2.66 5.50
N THR A 92 -7.20 -2.12 5.11
CA THR A 92 -7.12 -0.92 4.25
C THR A 92 -7.84 -1.09 2.92
N PHE A 93 -7.87 -2.32 2.38
CA PHE A 93 -8.56 -2.63 1.11
C PHE A 93 -10.09 -2.52 1.19
N ALA A 94 -10.69 -2.49 2.37
CA ALA A 94 -12.13 -2.42 2.50
C ALA A 94 -12.74 -1.12 1.93
N VAL A 95 -11.97 -0.03 1.92
CA VAL A 95 -12.44 1.30 1.49
C VAL A 95 -11.92 1.73 0.12
N ILE A 96 -11.13 0.91 -0.57
CA ILE A 96 -10.61 1.22 -1.91
C ILE A 96 -11.64 0.86 -2.97
N PRO A 97 -12.06 1.81 -3.85
CA PRO A 97 -12.97 1.52 -4.95
C PRO A 97 -12.21 0.85 -6.12
N PHE A 98 -12.65 -0.35 -6.50
CA PHE A 98 -11.98 -1.14 -7.55
C PHE A 98 -12.59 -0.97 -8.95
N GLY A 99 -13.80 -0.41 -9.05
CA GLY A 99 -14.51 -0.29 -10.31
C GLY A 99 -15.77 0.55 -10.21
N SER A 100 -16.41 0.76 -11.34
CA SER A 100 -17.67 1.49 -11.45
C SER A 100 -18.83 0.72 -10.82
N ASN A 101 -19.92 1.41 -10.48
CA ASN A 101 -21.10 0.80 -9.91
C ASN A 101 -21.76 -0.18 -10.88
N VAL A 102 -22.19 -1.32 -10.36
CA VAL A 102 -22.93 -2.36 -11.10
C VAL A 102 -24.37 -2.37 -10.67
N THR A 103 -25.30 -2.32 -11.60
CA THR A 103 -26.72 -2.61 -11.32
C THR A 103 -26.98 -4.11 -11.47
N LEU A 104 -27.24 -4.79 -10.35
CA LEU A 104 -27.57 -6.22 -10.33
C LEU A 104 -28.84 -6.41 -9.48
N PHE A 105 -29.82 -7.14 -10.00
CA PHE A 105 -31.11 -7.36 -9.30
C PHE A 105 -31.81 -6.07 -8.89
N ASP A 106 -31.86 -5.06 -9.77
CA ASP A 106 -32.42 -3.72 -9.51
C ASP A 106 -31.77 -2.97 -8.33
N ARG A 107 -30.54 -3.34 -7.95
CA ARG A 107 -29.74 -2.66 -6.91
C ARG A 107 -28.44 -2.16 -7.47
N GLU A 108 -28.06 -0.96 -7.10
CA GLU A 108 -26.70 -0.47 -7.36
C GLU A 108 -25.72 -1.10 -6.37
N ILE A 109 -24.77 -1.84 -6.90
CA ILE A 109 -23.68 -2.44 -6.11
C ILE A 109 -22.41 -1.66 -6.40
N ILE A 110 -21.93 -0.93 -5.38
CA ILE A 110 -20.64 -0.26 -5.44
C ILE A 110 -19.54 -1.33 -5.34
N LEU A 111 -18.54 -1.31 -6.23
CA LEU A 111 -17.39 -2.23 -6.18
C LEU A 111 -16.36 -1.78 -5.13
N GLN A 112 -16.80 -1.76 -3.88
CA GLN A 112 -16.09 -1.40 -2.68
C GLN A 112 -16.74 -2.17 -1.52
N VAL A 113 -15.97 -2.58 -0.52
CA VAL A 113 -16.54 -3.32 0.63
C VAL A 113 -17.33 -2.36 1.52
N ALA A 114 -16.71 -1.25 1.89
CA ALA A 114 -17.31 -0.23 2.75
C ALA A 114 -17.05 1.16 2.17
N ASP A 115 -18.11 1.89 1.88
CA ASP A 115 -18.05 3.28 1.44
C ASP A 115 -18.19 4.20 2.67
N VAL A 116 -17.04 4.74 3.09
CA VAL A 116 -16.93 5.55 4.31
C VAL A 116 -16.60 6.99 3.94
N ASN A 117 -17.30 7.96 4.52
CA ASN A 117 -17.06 9.38 4.25
C ASN A 117 -15.65 9.88 4.61
N ILE A 118 -14.93 9.14 5.46
CA ILE A 118 -13.56 9.45 5.91
C ILE A 118 -12.55 8.41 5.38
N GLY A 119 -12.73 7.92 4.15
CA GLY A 119 -11.97 6.81 3.58
C GLY A 119 -10.44 7.00 3.63
N ILE A 120 -9.93 8.19 3.29
CA ILE A 120 -8.51 8.48 3.37
C ILE A 120 -7.99 8.40 4.81
N LEU A 121 -8.69 9.02 5.77
CA LEU A 121 -8.30 8.97 7.19
C LEU A 121 -8.32 7.55 7.73
N TYR A 122 -9.27 6.73 7.30
CA TYR A 122 -9.34 5.32 7.68
C TYR A 122 -8.08 4.56 7.23
N ILE A 123 -7.62 4.75 5.97
CA ILE A 123 -6.42 4.11 5.47
C ILE A 123 -5.19 4.58 6.27
N LEU A 124 -5.01 5.90 6.44
CA LEU A 124 -3.88 6.45 7.19
C LEU A 124 -3.87 5.97 8.65
N ALA A 125 -5.01 5.91 9.31
CA ALA A 125 -5.11 5.41 10.68
C ALA A 125 -4.72 3.93 10.80
N LEU A 126 -5.09 3.10 9.81
CA LEU A 126 -4.74 1.69 9.81
C LEU A 126 -3.24 1.46 9.52
N THR A 127 -2.65 2.24 8.59
CA THR A 127 -1.21 2.17 8.34
C THR A 127 -0.41 2.57 9.57
N SER A 128 -0.83 3.62 10.30
CA SER A 128 -0.24 4.02 11.58
C SER A 128 -0.26 2.90 12.64
N ILE A 129 -1.36 2.12 12.71
CA ILE A 129 -1.44 0.97 13.62
C ILE A 129 -0.37 -0.08 13.29
N GLY A 130 -0.06 -0.28 12.00
CA GLY A 130 0.98 -1.19 11.55
C GLY A 130 2.36 -0.88 12.17
N VAL A 131 2.68 0.40 12.39
CA VAL A 131 3.93 0.84 13.02
C VAL A 131 4.10 0.27 14.43
N TYR A 132 3.00 0.20 15.22
CA TYR A 132 3.06 -0.42 16.55
C TYR A 132 3.45 -1.89 16.48
N GLY A 133 3.05 -2.62 15.44
CA GLY A 133 3.46 -4.01 15.23
C GLY A 133 4.98 -4.14 15.13
N ILE A 134 5.65 -3.23 14.42
CA ILE A 134 7.10 -3.21 14.27
C ILE A 134 7.81 -2.88 15.58
N VAL A 135 7.35 -1.83 16.30
CA VAL A 135 7.92 -1.43 17.60
C VAL A 135 7.79 -2.56 18.60
N LEU A 136 6.60 -3.15 18.70
CA LEU A 136 6.33 -4.25 19.63
C LEU A 136 7.14 -5.51 19.29
N ALA A 137 7.34 -5.81 18.00
CA ALA A 137 8.18 -6.91 17.54
C ALA A 137 9.63 -6.71 18.00
N GLY A 138 10.19 -5.52 17.77
CA GLY A 138 11.55 -5.18 18.20
C GLY A 138 11.73 -5.25 19.70
N TRP A 139 10.76 -4.75 20.46
CA TRP A 139 10.81 -4.74 21.93
C TRP A 139 10.60 -6.12 22.55
N ALA A 140 9.62 -6.89 22.06
CA ALA A 140 9.29 -8.20 22.61
C ALA A 140 10.39 -9.25 22.40
N SER A 141 11.22 -9.09 21.39
CA SER A 141 12.32 -10.00 21.04
C SER A 141 13.49 -9.98 22.01
N ASN A 142 13.54 -8.99 22.93
CA ASN A 142 14.59 -8.84 23.96
C ASN A 142 16.03 -8.90 23.42
N SER A 143 16.25 -8.44 22.18
CA SER A 143 17.55 -8.34 21.52
C SER A 143 17.89 -6.88 21.23
N LYS A 144 19.16 -6.50 21.41
CA LYS A 144 19.61 -5.13 21.14
C LYS A 144 19.44 -4.75 19.67
N TYR A 145 19.72 -5.68 18.76
CA TYR A 145 19.61 -5.45 17.32
C TYR A 145 18.17 -5.27 16.87
N THR A 146 17.25 -6.11 17.37
CA THR A 146 15.82 -6.01 17.05
C THR A 146 15.20 -4.74 17.61
N LEU A 147 15.59 -4.32 18.82
CA LEU A 147 15.11 -3.08 19.42
C LEU A 147 15.55 -1.85 18.61
N ILE A 148 16.84 -1.77 18.25
CA ILE A 148 17.36 -0.66 17.44
C ILE A 148 16.72 -0.68 16.03
N GLY A 149 16.55 -1.86 15.43
CA GLY A 149 15.85 -2.02 14.14
C GLY A 149 14.41 -1.50 14.21
N GLY A 150 13.64 -1.91 15.22
CA GLY A 150 12.28 -1.45 15.45
C GLY A 150 12.16 0.05 15.68
N LEU A 151 13.07 0.65 16.46
CA LEU A 151 13.09 2.10 16.68
C LEU A 151 13.47 2.89 15.43
N ARG A 152 14.43 2.42 14.63
CA ARG A 152 14.77 3.06 13.33
C ARG A 152 13.62 2.99 12.35
N SER A 153 12.97 1.83 12.25
CA SER A 153 11.81 1.64 11.38
C SER A 153 10.66 2.56 11.77
N SER A 154 10.28 2.58 13.04
CA SER A 154 9.19 3.42 13.51
C SER A 154 9.48 4.91 13.32
N ALA A 155 10.69 5.37 13.60
CA ALA A 155 11.08 6.76 13.37
C ALA A 155 10.99 7.14 11.88
N GLN A 156 11.37 6.24 10.97
CA GLN A 156 11.21 6.43 9.53
C GLN A 156 9.74 6.52 9.15
N LEU A 157 8.93 5.52 9.51
CA LEU A 157 7.52 5.43 9.15
C LEU A 157 6.74 6.66 9.62
N ILE A 158 6.84 7.03 10.91
CA ILE A 158 6.15 8.21 11.46
C ILE A 158 6.58 9.49 10.76
N SER A 159 7.87 9.64 10.43
CA SER A 159 8.37 10.84 9.76
C SER A 159 7.82 11.00 8.34
N TYR A 160 7.71 9.91 7.60
CA TYR A 160 7.22 9.95 6.22
C TYR A 160 5.70 9.92 6.12
N GLU A 161 5.01 9.33 7.09
CA GLU A 161 3.56 9.37 7.21
C GLU A 161 3.04 10.81 7.31
N LEU A 162 3.74 11.71 8.01
CA LEU A 162 3.41 13.14 8.04
C LEU A 162 3.45 13.77 6.65
N ALA A 163 4.50 13.52 5.87
CA ALA A 163 4.63 14.06 4.52
C ALA A 163 3.59 13.46 3.56
N LEU A 164 3.30 12.16 3.70
CA LEU A 164 2.28 11.45 2.94
C LEU A 164 0.89 12.00 3.24
N GLY A 165 0.53 12.15 4.51
CA GLY A 165 -0.75 12.72 4.93
C GLY A 165 -0.94 14.16 4.44
N LEU A 166 0.09 15.03 4.57
CA LEU A 166 0.02 16.40 4.08
C LEU A 166 -0.10 16.48 2.55
N SER A 167 0.55 15.59 1.81
CA SER A 167 0.39 15.53 0.35
C SER A 167 -1.02 15.11 -0.05
N ALA A 168 -1.65 14.18 0.68
CA ALA A 168 -3.05 13.79 0.49
C ALA A 168 -4.01 14.94 0.83
N VAL A 169 -3.70 15.79 1.83
CA VAL A 169 -4.51 16.98 2.17
C VAL A 169 -4.65 17.93 0.98
N SER A 170 -3.62 18.08 0.14
CA SER A 170 -3.70 18.90 -1.08
C SER A 170 -4.77 18.39 -2.05
N ILE A 171 -4.94 17.05 -2.16
CA ILE A 171 -5.99 16.43 -2.98
C ILE A 171 -7.36 16.61 -2.33
N ILE A 172 -7.45 16.45 -1.01
CA ILE A 172 -8.70 16.66 -0.26
C ILE A 172 -9.19 18.10 -0.41
N LEU A 173 -8.29 19.07 -0.39
CA LEU A 173 -8.64 20.50 -0.63
C LEU A 173 -9.19 20.71 -2.04
N MET A 174 -8.65 20.01 -3.05
CA MET A 174 -9.12 20.12 -4.43
C MET A 174 -10.49 19.49 -4.66
N SER A 175 -10.72 18.29 -4.09
CA SER A 175 -11.98 17.52 -4.24
C SER A 175 -13.08 17.96 -3.27
N GLY A 176 -12.70 18.60 -2.14
CA GLY A 176 -13.65 18.95 -1.08
C GLY A 176 -14.20 17.75 -0.30
N SER A 177 -13.70 16.53 -0.53
CA SER A 177 -14.20 15.30 0.10
C SER A 177 -13.05 14.40 0.57
N LEU A 178 -13.29 13.67 1.67
CA LEU A 178 -12.42 12.60 2.18
C LEU A 178 -12.82 11.21 1.66
N ARG A 179 -13.93 11.14 0.93
CA ARG A 179 -14.49 9.92 0.38
C ARG A 179 -13.79 9.57 -0.93
N LEU A 180 -13.26 8.37 -1.02
CA LEU A 180 -12.45 7.96 -2.17
C LEU A 180 -13.25 7.93 -3.49
N ASN A 181 -14.53 7.56 -3.43
CA ASN A 181 -15.41 7.58 -4.61
C ASN A 181 -15.60 8.99 -5.18
N ASP A 182 -15.77 10.01 -4.32
CA ASP A 182 -15.94 11.39 -4.76
C ASP A 182 -14.66 11.91 -5.43
N ILE A 183 -13.49 11.55 -4.86
CA ILE A 183 -12.18 11.91 -5.43
C ILE A 183 -11.98 11.28 -6.81
N VAL A 184 -12.42 10.04 -7.01
CA VAL A 184 -12.39 9.40 -8.33
C VAL A 184 -13.36 10.08 -9.27
N ALA A 185 -14.58 10.40 -8.81
CA ALA A 185 -15.60 11.07 -9.63
C ALA A 185 -15.13 12.43 -10.16
N ASP A 186 -14.42 13.22 -9.36
CA ASP A 186 -13.85 14.52 -9.76
C ASP A 186 -12.77 14.43 -10.84
N GLN A 187 -12.18 13.25 -11.00
CA GLN A 187 -11.11 13.00 -11.97
C GLN A 187 -11.63 12.37 -13.28
N GLN A 188 -12.93 12.03 -13.38
CA GLN A 188 -13.49 11.34 -14.53
C GLN A 188 -13.51 12.19 -15.81
N GLY A 189 -13.46 11.51 -16.94
CA GLY A 189 -13.69 12.03 -18.28
C GLY A 189 -12.42 12.24 -19.10
N TYR A 190 -11.57 13.20 -18.78
CA TYR A 190 -10.38 13.52 -19.55
C TYR A 190 -9.09 13.21 -18.82
N LEU A 191 -8.07 12.80 -19.54
CA LEU A 191 -6.75 12.45 -18.99
C LEU A 191 -6.13 13.62 -18.20
N PHE A 192 -6.32 14.87 -18.64
CA PHE A 192 -5.86 16.06 -17.93
C PHE A 192 -6.70 16.44 -16.70
N SER A 193 -7.84 15.78 -16.48
CA SER A 193 -8.63 15.94 -15.25
C SER A 193 -7.97 15.27 -14.05
N TRP A 194 -7.06 14.32 -14.27
CA TRP A 194 -6.35 13.62 -13.21
C TRP A 194 -5.51 14.56 -12.35
N TYR A 195 -5.52 14.32 -11.06
CA TYR A 195 -4.82 15.17 -10.09
C TYR A 195 -3.29 15.13 -10.24
N VAL A 196 -2.72 14.13 -10.87
CA VAL A 196 -1.28 14.12 -11.19
C VAL A 196 -0.87 15.34 -12.02
N PHE A 197 -1.73 15.83 -12.92
CA PHE A 197 -1.47 17.03 -13.73
C PHE A 197 -1.78 18.34 -13.01
N LYS A 198 -2.80 18.34 -12.13
CA LYS A 198 -3.20 19.50 -11.35
C LYS A 198 -2.31 19.71 -10.12
N GLN A 199 -1.77 18.62 -9.55
CA GLN A 199 -0.99 18.59 -8.31
C GLN A 199 0.31 17.75 -8.45
N PRO A 200 1.19 18.05 -9.40
CA PRO A 200 2.40 17.24 -9.65
C PRO A 200 3.35 17.21 -8.46
N LEU A 201 3.43 18.31 -7.68
CA LEU A 201 4.28 18.35 -6.49
C LEU A 201 3.74 17.43 -5.38
N ALA A 202 2.42 17.45 -5.13
CA ALA A 202 1.79 16.52 -4.18
C ALA A 202 2.03 15.07 -4.58
N PHE A 203 1.90 14.75 -5.86
CA PHE A 203 2.16 13.41 -6.38
C PHE A 203 3.60 12.95 -6.13
N LEU A 204 4.60 13.79 -6.41
CA LEU A 204 6.01 13.45 -6.19
C LEU A 204 6.31 13.23 -4.69
N ILE A 205 5.79 14.11 -3.82
CA ILE A 205 5.95 13.95 -2.36
C ILE A 205 5.27 12.66 -1.89
N PHE A 206 4.04 12.42 -2.34
CA PHE A 206 3.28 11.22 -2.00
C PHE A 206 4.02 9.95 -2.44
N LEU A 207 4.51 9.91 -3.68
CA LEU A 207 5.22 8.76 -4.22
C LEU A 207 6.49 8.46 -3.41
N ILE A 208 7.32 9.48 -3.10
CA ILE A 208 8.54 9.30 -2.31
C ILE A 208 8.19 8.82 -0.89
N ALA A 209 7.18 9.43 -0.25
CA ALA A 209 6.74 9.05 1.08
C ALA A 209 6.21 7.61 1.13
N THR A 210 5.50 7.18 0.11
CA THR A 210 4.98 5.82 -0.04
C THR A 210 6.09 4.76 -0.11
N TYR A 211 7.20 5.05 -0.81
CA TYR A 211 8.37 4.16 -0.81
C TYR A 211 9.00 4.03 0.58
N ALA A 212 9.06 5.11 1.32
CA ALA A 212 9.62 5.11 2.67
C ALA A 212 8.70 4.43 3.69
N GLU A 213 7.38 4.54 3.52
CA GLU A 213 6.38 3.88 4.35
C GLU A 213 6.34 2.36 4.14
N THR A 214 6.60 1.90 2.92
CA THR A 214 6.64 0.47 2.62
C THR A 214 7.98 -0.19 2.95
N ASN A 215 8.92 0.53 3.59
CA ASN A 215 10.26 0.04 3.93
C ASN A 215 11.03 -0.59 2.75
N ARG A 216 10.76 -0.14 1.51
CA ARG A 216 11.40 -0.67 0.30
C ARG A 216 12.61 0.18 -0.12
N LEU A 217 13.59 -0.47 -0.74
CA LEU A 217 14.73 0.24 -1.35
C LEU A 217 14.22 1.38 -2.24
N PRO A 218 14.80 2.57 -2.15
CA PRO A 218 16.07 2.95 -1.50
C PRO A 218 15.99 3.24 0.00
N PHE A 219 14.81 3.12 0.66
CA PHE A 219 14.54 3.49 2.06
C PHE A 219 14.54 2.26 3.01
N ASP A 220 15.07 1.12 2.59
CA ASP A 220 15.13 -0.13 3.33
C ASP A 220 16.28 -0.14 4.36
N LEU A 221 16.16 0.70 5.39
CA LEU A 221 17.13 0.77 6.49
C LEU A 221 16.77 -0.15 7.66
N THR A 222 15.57 -0.67 7.65
CA THR A 222 15.00 -1.50 8.71
C THR A 222 15.49 -2.94 8.62
N GLU A 223 15.69 -3.42 7.39
CA GLU A 223 16.17 -4.76 7.06
C GLU A 223 17.66 -4.78 6.67
N ALA A 224 18.39 -3.70 6.90
CA ALA A 224 19.78 -3.59 6.50
C ALA A 224 20.63 -4.72 7.11
N GLU A 225 20.68 -5.88 6.44
CA GLU A 225 21.42 -7.09 6.88
C GLU A 225 22.88 -6.79 7.24
N GLN A 226 23.47 -5.81 6.57
CA GLN A 226 24.85 -5.38 6.81
C GLN A 226 25.05 -4.60 8.12
N GLU A 227 23.97 -3.97 8.65
CA GLU A 227 24.05 -3.15 9.86
C GLU A 227 23.35 -3.78 11.08
N LEU A 228 22.19 -4.42 10.88
CA LEU A 228 21.28 -4.86 11.94
C LEU A 228 20.88 -6.35 11.83
N VAL A 229 21.61 -7.14 11.07
CA VAL A 229 21.40 -8.59 10.85
C VAL A 229 20.10 -8.88 10.09
N GLY A 230 18.96 -8.46 10.54
CA GLY A 230 17.63 -8.61 9.93
C GLY A 230 16.63 -7.62 10.53
N GLY A 231 17.12 -6.65 11.31
CA GLY A 231 16.24 -5.62 11.89
C GLY A 231 15.26 -6.18 12.93
N TYR A 232 14.03 -5.65 12.95
CA TYR A 232 13.01 -5.96 13.95
C TYR A 232 12.50 -7.40 13.93
N HIS A 233 12.61 -8.11 12.80
CA HIS A 233 12.10 -9.47 12.62
C HIS A 233 13.19 -10.57 12.76
N THR A 234 14.42 -10.22 13.17
CA THR A 234 15.56 -11.15 13.26
C THR A 234 15.26 -12.41 14.07
N GLU A 235 14.53 -12.28 15.17
CA GLU A 235 14.20 -13.40 16.07
C GLU A 235 12.93 -14.17 15.66
N TYR A 236 12.24 -13.73 14.61
CA TYR A 236 11.02 -14.35 14.16
C TYR A 236 11.28 -15.49 13.16
N SER A 237 10.55 -16.59 13.30
CA SER A 237 10.66 -17.75 12.42
C SER A 237 9.28 -18.22 11.94
N SER A 238 9.25 -19.17 10.97
CA SER A 238 8.04 -19.82 10.50
C SER A 238 6.95 -18.85 10.00
N MET A 239 5.69 -19.12 10.31
CA MET A 239 4.55 -18.28 9.89
C MET A 239 4.58 -16.87 10.46
N LYS A 240 5.14 -16.66 11.65
CA LYS A 240 5.25 -15.31 12.24
C LYS A 240 6.11 -14.38 11.38
N PHE A 241 7.21 -14.90 10.86
CA PHE A 241 8.04 -14.17 9.89
C PHE A 241 7.29 -13.92 8.58
N ALA A 242 6.57 -14.94 8.05
CA ALA A 242 5.78 -14.80 6.84
C ALA A 242 4.69 -13.73 6.97
N MET A 243 4.08 -13.56 8.15
CA MET A 243 3.06 -12.52 8.41
C MET A 243 3.63 -11.11 8.27
N PHE A 244 4.87 -10.83 8.69
CA PHE A 244 5.53 -9.55 8.47
C PHE A 244 5.71 -9.29 6.97
N PHE A 245 6.26 -10.24 6.22
CA PHE A 245 6.42 -10.12 4.78
C PHE A 245 5.08 -9.92 4.05
N MET A 246 4.05 -10.68 4.43
CA MET A 246 2.71 -10.51 3.85
C MET A 246 2.17 -9.11 4.09
N SER A 247 2.36 -8.55 5.28
CA SER A 247 1.88 -7.19 5.60
C SER A 247 2.64 -6.11 4.81
N GLU A 248 3.95 -6.28 4.61
CA GLU A 248 4.75 -5.35 3.77
C GLU A 248 4.28 -5.36 2.31
N TYR A 249 4.06 -6.54 1.71
CA TYR A 249 3.50 -6.62 0.37
C TYR A 249 2.07 -6.07 0.31
N ALA A 250 1.24 -6.32 1.31
CA ALA A 250 -0.11 -5.76 1.38
C ALA A 250 -0.05 -4.22 1.45
N ASN A 251 0.82 -3.64 2.28
CA ASN A 251 1.02 -2.19 2.35
C ASN A 251 1.51 -1.62 1.02
N MET A 252 2.41 -2.30 0.31
CA MET A 252 2.87 -1.87 -1.01
C MET A 252 1.72 -1.87 -2.05
N ILE A 253 0.84 -2.86 -2.02
CA ILE A 253 -0.34 -2.92 -2.89
C ILE A 253 -1.33 -1.82 -2.51
N THR A 254 -1.58 -1.59 -1.21
CA THR A 254 -2.41 -0.47 -0.70
C THR A 254 -1.87 0.86 -1.18
N ALA A 255 -0.58 1.07 -1.06
CA ALA A 255 0.12 2.28 -1.49
C ALA A 255 -0.02 2.54 -2.99
N ALA A 256 0.15 1.49 -3.82
CA ALA A 256 -0.07 1.57 -5.26
C ALA A 256 -1.54 1.88 -5.59
N ALA A 257 -2.48 1.20 -4.93
CA ALA A 257 -3.91 1.41 -5.11
C ALA A 257 -4.35 2.82 -4.70
N LEU A 258 -3.83 3.32 -3.57
CA LEU A 258 -4.11 4.69 -3.10
C LEU A 258 -3.51 5.74 -4.03
N THR A 259 -2.29 5.52 -4.55
CA THR A 259 -1.68 6.39 -5.56
C THR A 259 -2.54 6.50 -6.82
N VAL A 260 -3.06 5.37 -7.31
CA VAL A 260 -3.97 5.33 -8.46
C VAL A 260 -5.27 6.06 -8.17
N THR A 261 -5.87 5.84 -7.00
CA THR A 261 -7.14 6.45 -6.61
C THR A 261 -7.02 7.97 -6.43
N LEU A 262 -5.95 8.45 -5.80
CA LEU A 262 -5.77 9.87 -5.52
C LEU A 262 -5.29 10.68 -6.71
N PHE A 263 -4.45 10.14 -7.60
CA PHE A 263 -3.76 10.91 -8.63
C PHE A 263 -4.09 10.51 -10.06
N PHE A 264 -4.56 9.28 -10.31
CA PHE A 264 -4.76 8.72 -11.66
C PHE A 264 -6.22 8.34 -11.96
N GLY A 265 -7.16 8.96 -11.26
CA GLY A 265 -8.59 8.75 -11.49
C GLY A 265 -9.11 7.36 -11.10
N GLY A 266 -8.38 6.63 -10.25
CA GLY A 266 -8.82 5.31 -9.78
C GLY A 266 -9.14 4.35 -10.93
N TRP A 267 -10.36 3.85 -10.98
CA TRP A 267 -10.87 2.93 -11.97
C TRP A 267 -11.30 3.59 -13.31
N ASP A 268 -11.34 4.93 -13.38
CA ASP A 268 -11.76 5.67 -14.58
C ASP A 268 -10.95 5.28 -15.83
N VAL A 269 -11.66 5.11 -16.97
CA VAL A 269 -11.06 4.89 -18.27
C VAL A 269 -11.18 6.19 -19.07
N PRO A 270 -10.08 6.91 -19.32
CA PRO A 270 -10.16 8.18 -20.02
C PRO A 270 -10.89 8.07 -21.37
N LEU A 271 -11.73 9.04 -21.67
CA LEU A 271 -12.51 9.15 -22.94
C LEU A 271 -13.62 8.11 -23.12
N LEU A 272 -13.87 7.21 -22.17
CA LEU A 272 -14.96 6.24 -22.26
C LEU A 272 -15.99 6.53 -21.17
N ASP A 273 -17.26 6.51 -21.53
CA ASP A 273 -18.35 6.54 -20.58
C ASP A 273 -18.73 5.09 -20.21
N GLU A 274 -18.18 4.62 -19.08
CA GLU A 274 -18.35 3.23 -18.63
C GLU A 274 -19.81 2.91 -18.33
N LYS A 275 -20.62 3.90 -17.95
CA LYS A 275 -22.06 3.72 -17.66
C LYS A 275 -22.85 3.31 -18.92
N SER A 276 -22.44 3.79 -20.09
CA SER A 276 -23.10 3.46 -21.35
C SER A 276 -22.84 2.02 -21.82
N LEU A 277 -21.75 1.39 -21.36
CA LEU A 277 -21.30 0.06 -21.75
C LEU A 277 -21.85 -1.07 -20.84
N GLY A 278 -22.60 -0.74 -19.79
CA GLY A 278 -23.16 -1.74 -18.85
C GLY A 278 -22.08 -2.63 -18.22
N ILE A 279 -22.26 -3.95 -18.27
CA ILE A 279 -21.34 -4.93 -17.64
C ILE A 279 -19.91 -4.87 -18.21
N TRP A 280 -19.77 -4.57 -19.52
CA TRP A 280 -18.46 -4.41 -20.15
C TRP A 280 -17.71 -3.17 -19.63
N GLY A 281 -18.44 -2.09 -19.34
CA GLY A 281 -17.87 -0.90 -18.73
C GLY A 281 -17.28 -1.19 -17.35
N VAL A 282 -17.98 -1.99 -16.56
CA VAL A 282 -17.50 -2.44 -15.24
C VAL A 282 -16.24 -3.30 -15.37
N MET A 283 -16.21 -4.24 -16.31
CA MET A 283 -15.01 -5.06 -16.55
C MET A 283 -13.82 -4.19 -16.99
N LEU A 284 -14.04 -3.21 -17.84
CA LEU A 284 -13.01 -2.27 -18.29
C LEU A 284 -12.51 -1.40 -17.14
N SER A 285 -13.40 -0.91 -16.25
CA SER A 285 -13.01 -0.11 -15.09
C SER A 285 -12.12 -0.89 -14.12
N VAL A 286 -12.48 -2.13 -13.79
CA VAL A 286 -11.67 -3.02 -12.96
C VAL A 286 -10.32 -3.30 -13.62
N LEU A 287 -10.31 -3.59 -14.92
CA LEU A 287 -9.07 -3.84 -15.67
C LEU A 287 -8.17 -2.60 -15.68
N SER A 288 -8.74 -1.41 -15.92
CA SER A 288 -8.02 -0.13 -15.87
C SER A 288 -7.35 0.07 -14.50
N PHE A 289 -8.08 -0.15 -13.41
CA PHE A 289 -7.55 -0.05 -12.06
C PHE A 289 -6.39 -1.03 -11.82
N ILE A 290 -6.56 -2.29 -12.22
CA ILE A 290 -5.52 -3.33 -12.07
C ILE A 290 -4.27 -2.97 -12.89
N LEU A 291 -4.44 -2.47 -14.12
CA LEU A 291 -3.30 -2.10 -14.98
C LEU A 291 -2.55 -0.89 -14.42
N LYS A 292 -3.25 0.16 -13.97
CA LYS A 292 -2.64 1.33 -13.34
C LYS A 292 -1.90 0.94 -12.04
N MET A 293 -2.54 0.12 -11.19
CA MET A 293 -1.92 -0.41 -9.97
C MET A 293 -0.70 -1.27 -10.30
N GLY A 294 -0.80 -2.13 -11.31
CA GLY A 294 0.30 -2.97 -11.80
C GLY A 294 1.51 -2.16 -12.27
N PHE A 295 1.27 -1.01 -12.90
CA PHE A 295 2.34 -0.08 -13.29
C PHE A 295 3.12 0.43 -12.06
N PHE A 296 2.43 0.85 -10.99
CA PHE A 296 3.09 1.31 -9.76
C PHE A 296 3.79 0.17 -9.03
N LEU A 297 3.20 -1.02 -9.00
CA LEU A 297 3.84 -2.20 -8.43
C LEU A 297 5.11 -2.60 -9.19
N PHE A 298 5.08 -2.50 -10.52
CA PHE A 298 6.29 -2.67 -11.34
C PHE A 298 7.33 -1.58 -11.04
N LEU A 299 6.91 -0.33 -10.87
CA LEU A 299 7.79 0.78 -10.50
C LEU A 299 8.49 0.52 -9.17
N PHE A 300 7.79 -0.03 -8.15
CA PHE A 300 8.38 -0.45 -6.88
C PHE A 300 9.53 -1.48 -7.09
N ILE A 301 9.30 -2.48 -7.93
CA ILE A 301 10.32 -3.48 -8.24
C ILE A 301 11.50 -2.83 -8.98
N TRP A 302 11.21 -1.97 -9.96
CA TRP A 302 12.25 -1.34 -10.77
C TRP A 302 13.15 -0.42 -9.95
N VAL A 303 12.57 0.43 -9.12
CA VAL A 303 13.31 1.34 -8.23
C VAL A 303 14.18 0.54 -7.25
N ARG A 304 13.68 -0.57 -6.70
CA ARG A 304 14.44 -1.45 -5.80
C ARG A 304 15.78 -1.92 -6.40
N TRP A 305 15.83 -2.18 -7.70
CA TRP A 305 17.02 -2.72 -8.37
C TRP A 305 17.86 -1.67 -9.09
N THR A 306 17.47 -0.41 -9.08
CA THR A 306 18.19 0.67 -9.77
C THR A 306 18.85 1.67 -8.83
N PHE A 307 18.23 1.95 -7.68
CA PHE A 307 18.75 2.97 -6.75
C PHE A 307 19.59 2.35 -5.63
N PRO A 308 20.69 3.04 -5.22
CA PRO A 308 21.43 2.66 -4.04
C PRO A 308 20.64 2.98 -2.77
N ARG A 309 20.95 2.30 -1.65
CA ARG A 309 20.35 2.54 -0.34
C ARG A 309 20.83 3.87 0.22
N PHE A 310 19.92 4.65 0.82
CA PHE A 310 20.27 5.87 1.56
C PHE A 310 20.84 5.55 2.94
N ARG A 311 21.64 6.50 3.48
CA ARG A 311 22.01 6.46 4.89
C ARG A 311 20.86 7.01 5.74
N TYR A 312 20.77 6.55 7.00
CA TYR A 312 19.72 6.96 7.92
C TYR A 312 19.63 8.50 8.09
N ASP A 313 20.78 9.18 8.22
CA ASP A 313 20.82 10.66 8.33
C ASP A 313 20.24 11.37 7.11
N GLN A 314 20.53 10.83 5.90
CA GLN A 314 20.04 11.40 4.64
C GLN A 314 18.54 11.24 4.53
N LEU A 315 18.05 10.04 4.90
CA LEU A 315 16.64 9.71 4.92
C LEU A 315 15.88 10.63 5.87
N MET A 316 16.32 10.77 7.12
CA MET A 316 15.66 11.65 8.09
C MET A 316 15.72 13.13 7.68
N LYS A 317 16.83 13.59 7.08
CA LYS A 317 16.95 14.95 6.53
C LYS A 317 15.98 15.17 5.36
N LEU A 318 15.81 14.18 4.48
CA LEU A 318 14.87 14.26 3.35
C LEU A 318 13.43 14.40 3.86
N GLY A 319 12.99 13.58 4.81
CA GLY A 319 11.65 13.65 5.38
C GLY A 319 11.36 14.99 6.04
N TRP A 320 12.18 15.37 7.03
CA TRP A 320 11.92 16.55 7.87
C TRP A 320 12.29 17.90 7.23
N LYS A 321 13.39 17.97 6.46
CA LYS A 321 13.89 19.24 5.93
C LYS A 321 13.44 19.53 4.50
N VAL A 322 12.98 18.51 3.76
CA VAL A 322 12.59 18.67 2.35
C VAL A 322 11.11 18.35 2.16
N LEU A 323 10.68 17.11 2.42
CA LEU A 323 9.33 16.69 2.08
C LEU A 323 8.26 17.38 2.93
N LEU A 324 8.46 17.50 4.24
CA LEU A 324 7.51 18.15 5.13
C LEU A 324 7.34 19.65 4.80
N PRO A 325 8.40 20.48 4.67
CA PRO A 325 8.23 21.86 4.25
C PRO A 325 7.59 22.01 2.86
N LEU A 326 7.99 21.18 1.89
CA LEU A 326 7.42 21.20 0.54
C LEU A 326 5.93 20.84 0.53
N SER A 327 5.50 19.87 1.35
CA SER A 327 4.08 19.52 1.46
C SER A 327 3.26 20.67 2.07
N LEU A 328 3.78 21.35 3.09
CA LEU A 328 3.13 22.53 3.67
C LEU A 328 3.03 23.67 2.64
N ILE A 329 4.11 23.98 1.93
CA ILE A 329 4.10 25.00 0.86
C ILE A 329 3.07 24.65 -0.20
N ASN A 330 2.98 23.38 -0.60
CA ASN A 330 2.00 22.94 -1.59
C ASN A 330 0.55 23.12 -1.10
N ILE A 331 0.26 22.85 0.18
CA ILE A 331 -1.06 23.09 0.78
C ILE A 331 -1.42 24.59 0.71
N PHE A 332 -0.48 25.49 1.08
CA PHE A 332 -0.72 26.93 1.01
C PHE A 332 -0.95 27.43 -0.41
N ILE A 333 -0.18 26.93 -1.39
CA ILE A 333 -0.37 27.26 -2.81
C ILE A 333 -1.75 26.79 -3.28
N THR A 334 -2.13 25.54 -2.95
CA THR A 334 -3.43 24.98 -3.33
C THR A 334 -4.58 25.75 -2.69
N GLY A 335 -4.50 26.04 -1.38
CA GLY A 335 -5.51 26.83 -0.69
C GLY A 335 -5.64 28.26 -1.25
N GLY A 336 -4.51 28.92 -1.53
CA GLY A 336 -4.51 30.23 -2.17
C GLY A 336 -5.12 30.22 -3.58
N TYR A 337 -4.81 29.21 -4.37
CA TYR A 337 -5.43 29.02 -5.69
C TYR A 337 -6.96 28.85 -5.59
N LEU A 338 -7.44 28.01 -4.69
CA LEU A 338 -8.87 27.77 -4.49
C LEU A 338 -9.61 29.02 -3.99
N THR A 339 -9.01 29.78 -3.08
CA THR A 339 -9.62 31.05 -2.61
C THR A 339 -9.72 32.09 -3.71
N ILE A 340 -8.71 32.22 -4.57
CA ILE A 340 -8.77 33.13 -5.72
C ILE A 340 -9.84 32.69 -6.72
N MET A 341 -9.99 31.38 -6.96
CA MET A 341 -11.05 30.85 -7.83
C MET A 341 -12.45 31.06 -7.26
N ALA A 342 -12.61 30.95 -5.95
CA ALA A 342 -13.91 31.17 -5.28
C ALA A 342 -14.34 32.65 -5.23
N LEU A 343 -13.39 33.59 -5.39
CA LEU A 343 -13.65 35.03 -5.42
C LEU A 343 -13.99 35.55 -6.84
N LYS A 344 -13.82 34.73 -7.86
CA LYS A 344 -14.21 35.01 -9.26
C LYS A 344 -15.60 34.49 -9.57
#